data_04f9353a756d730a7684cb74823d7f4a
#
_entry.id   04f9353a756d730a7684cb74823d7f4a
#
_cell.length_a   1.000
_cell.length_b   1.000
_cell.length_c   1.000
_cell.angle_alpha   90.00
_cell.angle_beta   90.00
_cell.angle_gamma   90.00
#
_symmetry.space_group_name_H-M   'P 1'
#
loop_
_entity.id
_entity.type
_entity.pdbx_description
1 polymer ?
#
loop_
_entity_poly.entity_id
_entity_poly.type
_entity_poly.pdbx_seq_one_letter_code
_entity_poly.pdbx_strand_id
1 'polypeptide(L)'
;MKDMADKVAIVTGGASGMGQIIARRLAAQGARVAIFDVNDQGLQATAAESDRITAFRCDISLLEEVNTRVEEVAAQLGPIDLLVHAAALMPSHLLIDHTHEGMERLFRINYFGTTYMVRAVLPAMLARKTGRIVAFGSIAGIALVPKMGAYCATKAAVNAYMEVLQNEIRDSGVRAHLVCPPAVNTALIDQSLATDSPRSIIEARKSGRLADPEKIVSAIEKGVAKDRDIIYPGEARLLYLWRALLPRLWWKTVMHFEK
;
A
#
# COMPACT_ATOMS: atom_id res chain seq x y z
N MET A 1 3.88 -3.63 -14.56
CA MET A 1 4.44 -4.98 -14.29
C MET A 1 4.38 -5.70 -15.63
N LYS A 2 5.47 -6.34 -16.09
CA LYS A 2 5.50 -7.01 -17.40
C LYS A 2 5.49 -8.52 -17.19
N ASP A 3 5.05 -9.27 -18.20
CA ASP A 3 5.07 -10.74 -18.24
C ASP A 3 4.30 -11.41 -17.09
N MET A 4 3.05 -10.96 -16.91
CA MET A 4 2.15 -11.51 -15.88
C MET A 4 1.23 -12.63 -16.40
N ALA A 5 1.34 -13.05 -17.66
CA ALA A 5 0.56 -14.14 -18.20
C ALA A 5 0.75 -15.41 -17.36
N ASP A 6 -0.36 -16.00 -16.92
CA ASP A 6 -0.45 -17.20 -16.07
C ASP A 6 0.26 -17.14 -14.71
N LYS A 7 0.80 -15.98 -14.32
CA LYS A 7 1.36 -15.73 -13.00
C LYS A 7 0.26 -15.58 -11.95
N VAL A 8 0.57 -15.95 -10.71
CA VAL A 8 -0.32 -15.78 -9.57
C VAL A 8 0.05 -14.53 -8.79
N ALA A 9 -0.93 -13.64 -8.61
CA ALA A 9 -0.77 -12.42 -7.84
C ALA A 9 -1.77 -12.36 -6.66
N ILE A 10 -1.30 -11.93 -5.49
CA ILE A 10 -2.15 -11.49 -4.38
C ILE A 10 -2.14 -9.97 -4.36
N VAL A 11 -3.33 -9.36 -4.26
CA VAL A 11 -3.50 -7.91 -4.10
C VAL A 11 -4.36 -7.64 -2.87
N THR A 12 -3.78 -7.07 -1.82
CA THR A 12 -4.56 -6.62 -0.65
C THR A 12 -5.11 -5.21 -0.87
N GLY A 13 -6.25 -4.89 -0.24
CA GLY A 13 -6.97 -3.65 -0.57
C GLY A 13 -7.62 -3.71 -1.95
N GLY A 14 -7.96 -4.93 -2.42
CA GLY A 14 -8.47 -5.17 -3.78
C GLY A 14 -9.92 -4.78 -4.00
N ALA A 15 -10.65 -4.44 -2.95
CA ALA A 15 -12.04 -4.01 -3.04
C ALA A 15 -12.22 -2.56 -3.54
N SER A 16 -11.16 -1.74 -3.54
CA SER A 16 -11.26 -0.32 -3.93
C SER A 16 -9.92 0.31 -4.31
N GLY A 17 -9.96 1.55 -4.81
CA GLY A 17 -8.80 2.40 -4.99
C GLY A 17 -7.67 1.81 -5.83
N MET A 18 -6.42 2.04 -5.42
CA MET A 18 -5.26 1.60 -6.19
C MET A 18 -5.10 0.07 -6.23
N GLY A 19 -5.48 -0.64 -5.16
CA GLY A 19 -5.47 -2.11 -5.14
C GLY A 19 -6.40 -2.69 -6.21
N GLN A 20 -7.63 -2.19 -6.28
CA GLN A 20 -8.61 -2.60 -7.29
C GLN A 20 -8.09 -2.32 -8.73
N ILE A 21 -7.56 -1.12 -8.98
CA ILE A 21 -7.00 -0.77 -10.30
C ILE A 21 -5.86 -1.73 -10.68
N ILE A 22 -4.96 -2.03 -9.75
CA ILE A 22 -3.85 -2.95 -9.99
C ILE A 22 -4.36 -4.37 -10.27
N ALA A 23 -5.35 -4.86 -9.51
CA ALA A 23 -5.94 -6.18 -9.71
C ALA A 23 -6.53 -6.31 -11.12
N ARG A 24 -7.31 -5.32 -11.57
CA ARG A 24 -7.88 -5.25 -12.94
C ARG A 24 -6.80 -5.28 -14.01
N ARG A 25 -5.75 -4.49 -13.85
CA ARG A 25 -4.65 -4.41 -14.82
C ARG A 25 -3.83 -5.68 -14.89
N LEU A 26 -3.61 -6.37 -13.75
CA LEU A 26 -2.95 -7.67 -13.71
C LEU A 26 -3.78 -8.74 -14.39
N ALA A 27 -5.08 -8.80 -14.13
CA ALA A 27 -6.00 -9.73 -14.78
C ALA A 27 -6.05 -9.50 -16.31
N ALA A 28 -6.08 -8.25 -16.74
CA ALA A 28 -6.02 -7.89 -18.17
C ALA A 28 -4.68 -8.27 -18.84
N GLN A 29 -3.60 -8.43 -18.06
CA GLN A 29 -2.31 -8.96 -18.54
C GLN A 29 -2.22 -10.49 -18.47
N GLY A 30 -3.32 -11.17 -18.12
CA GLY A 30 -3.41 -12.63 -18.08
C GLY A 30 -3.02 -13.28 -16.74
N ALA A 31 -2.79 -12.49 -15.68
CA ALA A 31 -2.52 -13.04 -14.35
C ALA A 31 -3.77 -13.67 -13.73
N ARG A 32 -3.58 -14.67 -12.89
CA ARG A 32 -4.57 -15.15 -11.91
C ARG A 32 -4.42 -14.32 -10.65
N VAL A 33 -5.44 -13.56 -10.27
CA VAL A 33 -5.36 -12.55 -9.22
C VAL A 33 -6.26 -12.93 -8.05
N ALA A 34 -5.68 -13.14 -6.88
CA ALA A 34 -6.41 -13.21 -5.62
C ALA A 34 -6.49 -11.81 -5.01
N ILE A 35 -7.68 -11.28 -4.78
CA ILE A 35 -7.89 -10.01 -4.09
C ILE A 35 -8.29 -10.24 -2.65
N PHE A 36 -7.63 -9.53 -1.71
CA PHE A 36 -7.89 -9.59 -0.27
C PHE A 36 -8.44 -8.25 0.23
N ASP A 37 -9.53 -8.29 0.97
CA ASP A 37 -10.13 -7.14 1.64
C ASP A 37 -11.08 -7.60 2.74
N VAL A 38 -11.53 -6.70 3.60
CA VAL A 38 -12.62 -6.92 4.56
C VAL A 38 -13.98 -6.46 4.04
N ASN A 39 -14.00 -5.72 2.93
CA ASN A 39 -15.21 -5.23 2.28
C ASN A 39 -15.74 -6.25 1.26
N ASP A 40 -16.65 -7.11 1.69
CA ASP A 40 -17.22 -8.18 0.86
C ASP A 40 -17.89 -7.64 -0.41
N GLN A 41 -18.67 -6.54 -0.31
CA GLN A 41 -19.35 -5.95 -1.46
C GLN A 41 -18.36 -5.48 -2.53
N GLY A 42 -17.29 -4.78 -2.12
CA GLY A 42 -16.24 -4.31 -3.03
C GLY A 42 -15.45 -5.48 -3.63
N LEU A 43 -15.19 -6.54 -2.86
CA LEU A 43 -14.55 -7.77 -3.35
C LEU A 43 -15.36 -8.41 -4.46
N GLN A 44 -16.67 -8.63 -4.24
CA GLN A 44 -17.56 -9.24 -5.22
C GLN A 44 -17.67 -8.38 -6.48
N ALA A 45 -17.80 -7.05 -6.32
CA ALA A 45 -17.85 -6.12 -7.46
C ALA A 45 -16.56 -6.18 -8.31
N THR A 46 -15.40 -6.24 -7.66
CA THR A 46 -14.12 -6.34 -8.38
C THR A 46 -13.93 -7.69 -9.05
N ALA A 47 -14.29 -8.80 -8.38
CA ALA A 47 -14.17 -10.14 -8.93
C ALA A 47 -15.09 -10.38 -10.13
N ALA A 48 -16.29 -9.78 -10.12
CA ALA A 48 -17.25 -9.91 -11.23
C ALA A 48 -16.76 -9.32 -12.57
N GLU A 49 -15.67 -8.54 -12.56
CA GLU A 49 -15.16 -7.90 -13.77
C GLU A 49 -14.27 -8.82 -14.62
N SER A 50 -13.79 -9.94 -14.07
CA SER A 50 -12.92 -10.88 -14.79
C SER A 50 -12.87 -12.24 -14.10
N ASP A 51 -13.01 -13.32 -14.85
CA ASP A 51 -12.85 -14.71 -14.38
C ASP A 51 -11.41 -15.01 -13.86
N ARG A 52 -10.47 -14.09 -14.10
CA ARG A 52 -9.10 -14.17 -13.59
C ARG A 52 -8.94 -13.55 -12.21
N ILE A 53 -9.99 -12.95 -11.64
CA ILE A 53 -9.97 -12.35 -10.31
C ILE A 53 -10.80 -13.21 -9.35
N THR A 54 -10.17 -13.69 -8.30
CA THR A 54 -10.82 -14.45 -7.23
C THR A 54 -10.82 -13.63 -5.93
N ALA A 55 -11.99 -13.48 -5.32
CA ALA A 55 -12.18 -12.72 -4.09
C ALA A 55 -11.96 -13.61 -2.86
N PHE A 56 -11.19 -13.12 -1.91
CA PHE A 56 -11.00 -13.72 -0.59
C PHE A 56 -11.22 -12.66 0.48
N ARG A 57 -12.21 -12.84 1.33
CA ARG A 57 -12.32 -12.01 2.54
C ARG A 57 -11.12 -12.33 3.44
N CYS A 58 -10.37 -11.29 3.85
CA CYS A 58 -9.19 -11.42 4.68
C CYS A 58 -8.95 -10.16 5.51
N ASP A 59 -8.97 -10.29 6.83
CA ASP A 59 -8.48 -9.27 7.74
C ASP A 59 -6.97 -9.44 7.93
N ILE A 60 -6.19 -8.60 7.26
CA ILE A 60 -4.73 -8.65 7.31
C ILE A 60 -4.14 -8.35 8.69
N SER A 61 -4.93 -7.88 9.65
CA SER A 61 -4.50 -7.68 11.03
C SER A 61 -4.45 -8.97 11.85
N LEU A 62 -4.97 -10.08 11.31
CA LEU A 62 -5.05 -11.38 11.94
C LEU A 62 -4.06 -12.36 11.25
N LEU A 63 -2.96 -12.69 11.94
CA LEU A 63 -1.89 -13.54 11.40
C LEU A 63 -2.39 -14.89 10.89
N GLU A 64 -3.25 -15.56 11.66
CA GLU A 64 -3.79 -16.88 11.31
C GLU A 64 -4.67 -16.80 10.03
N GLU A 65 -5.47 -15.73 9.90
CA GLU A 65 -6.30 -15.52 8.72
C GLU A 65 -5.44 -15.27 7.48
N VAL A 66 -4.39 -14.46 7.60
CA VAL A 66 -3.42 -14.23 6.52
C VAL A 66 -2.77 -15.54 6.07
N ASN A 67 -2.26 -16.35 6.99
CA ASN A 67 -1.61 -17.62 6.66
C ASN A 67 -2.60 -18.56 5.94
N THR A 68 -3.79 -18.75 6.49
CA THR A 68 -4.84 -19.60 5.89
C THR A 68 -5.19 -19.13 4.48
N ARG A 69 -5.42 -17.83 4.26
CA ARG A 69 -5.78 -17.31 2.95
C ARG A 69 -4.65 -17.40 1.92
N VAL A 70 -3.40 -17.19 2.34
CA VAL A 70 -2.23 -17.36 1.46
C VAL A 70 -2.06 -18.83 1.04
N GLU A 71 -2.25 -19.78 1.97
CA GLU A 71 -2.24 -21.21 1.66
C GLU A 71 -3.37 -21.62 0.71
N GLU A 72 -4.60 -21.12 0.92
CA GLU A 72 -5.73 -21.35 0.02
C GLU A 72 -5.45 -20.84 -1.39
N VAL A 73 -4.89 -19.62 -1.53
CA VAL A 73 -4.50 -19.07 -2.83
C VAL A 73 -3.44 -19.95 -3.50
N ALA A 74 -2.43 -20.39 -2.75
CA ALA A 74 -1.38 -21.25 -3.30
C ALA A 74 -1.92 -22.61 -3.75
N ALA A 75 -2.89 -23.18 -3.04
CA ALA A 75 -3.54 -24.45 -3.39
C ALA A 75 -4.48 -24.32 -4.61
N GLN A 76 -5.25 -23.21 -4.69
CA GLN A 76 -6.26 -23.01 -5.74
C GLN A 76 -5.67 -22.45 -7.03
N LEU A 77 -4.78 -21.46 -6.93
CA LEU A 77 -4.27 -20.70 -8.07
C LEU A 77 -2.82 -21.08 -8.43
N GLY A 78 -2.10 -21.71 -7.54
CA GLY A 78 -0.70 -22.10 -7.72
C GLY A 78 0.28 -21.18 -6.98
N PRO A 79 1.59 -21.38 -7.19
CA PRO A 79 2.63 -20.66 -6.47
C PRO A 79 2.55 -19.16 -6.70
N ILE A 80 2.62 -18.38 -5.61
CA ILE A 80 2.46 -16.93 -5.65
C ILE A 80 3.72 -16.28 -6.21
N ASP A 81 3.59 -15.58 -7.34
CA ASP A 81 4.67 -14.89 -8.04
C ASP A 81 4.76 -13.39 -7.67
N LEU A 82 3.63 -12.79 -7.27
CA LEU A 82 3.55 -11.36 -6.95
C LEU A 82 2.66 -11.13 -5.73
N LEU A 83 3.17 -10.36 -4.77
CA LEU A 83 2.37 -9.73 -3.74
C LEU A 83 2.31 -8.22 -4.01
N VAL A 84 1.10 -7.66 -4.11
CA VAL A 84 0.85 -6.21 -4.05
C VAL A 84 0.09 -5.92 -2.76
N HIS A 85 0.77 -5.32 -1.78
CA HIS A 85 0.18 -5.01 -0.49
C HIS A 85 -0.21 -3.53 -0.42
N ALA A 86 -1.50 -3.24 -0.68
CA ALA A 86 -2.05 -1.89 -0.74
C ALA A 86 -3.10 -1.58 0.34
N ALA A 87 -3.53 -2.58 1.13
CA ALA A 87 -4.46 -2.40 2.23
C ALA A 87 -3.88 -1.50 3.33
N ALA A 88 -4.65 -0.53 3.79
CA ALA A 88 -4.27 0.39 4.88
C ALA A 88 -5.49 1.10 5.47
N LEU A 89 -5.32 1.67 6.67
CA LEU A 89 -6.22 2.65 7.28
C LEU A 89 -5.52 4.00 7.44
N MET A 90 -6.32 5.09 7.38
CA MET A 90 -5.79 6.47 7.50
C MET A 90 -6.77 7.41 8.22
N PRO A 91 -7.32 7.09 9.40
CA PRO A 91 -8.01 8.08 10.22
C PRO A 91 -7.03 9.16 10.71
N SER A 92 -7.53 10.36 10.87
CA SER A 92 -6.75 11.55 11.24
C SER A 92 -7.25 12.15 12.56
N HIS A 93 -6.34 12.38 13.50
CA HIS A 93 -6.60 13.03 14.79
C HIS A 93 -5.32 13.71 15.28
N LEU A 94 -5.45 14.74 16.11
CA LEU A 94 -4.31 15.20 16.90
C LEU A 94 -3.79 14.04 17.75
N LEU A 95 -2.49 13.95 17.97
CA LEU A 95 -1.90 12.85 18.76
C LEU A 95 -2.47 12.77 20.18
N ILE A 96 -2.82 13.91 20.76
CA ILE A 96 -3.42 13.95 22.11
C ILE A 96 -4.86 13.43 22.13
N ASP A 97 -5.58 13.52 21.03
CA ASP A 97 -6.97 13.11 20.90
C ASP A 97 -7.12 11.69 20.31
N HIS A 98 -6.01 11.10 19.85
CA HIS A 98 -6.02 9.76 19.29
C HIS A 98 -6.05 8.71 20.40
N THR A 99 -7.06 7.86 20.44
CA THR A 99 -7.15 6.81 21.46
C THR A 99 -6.03 5.77 21.30
N HIS A 100 -5.63 5.14 22.41
CA HIS A 100 -4.62 4.07 22.37
C HIS A 100 -5.07 2.90 21.47
N GLU A 101 -6.32 2.50 21.58
CA GLU A 101 -6.92 1.43 20.74
C GLU A 101 -6.91 1.79 19.27
N GLY A 102 -7.16 3.07 18.93
CA GLY A 102 -7.09 3.58 17.56
C GLY A 102 -5.66 3.53 17.00
N MET A 103 -4.67 3.93 17.80
CA MET A 103 -3.26 3.81 17.43
C MET A 103 -2.82 2.35 17.26
N GLU A 104 -3.17 1.48 18.20
CA GLU A 104 -2.88 0.04 18.10
C GLU A 104 -3.50 -0.58 16.86
N ARG A 105 -4.76 -0.25 16.57
CA ARG A 105 -5.45 -0.72 15.37
C ARG A 105 -4.73 -0.28 14.10
N LEU A 106 -4.27 0.98 14.03
CA LEU A 106 -3.48 1.48 12.91
C LEU A 106 -2.18 0.69 12.72
N PHE A 107 -1.44 0.45 13.80
CA PHE A 107 -0.21 -0.35 13.74
C PHE A 107 -0.51 -1.79 13.36
N ARG A 108 -1.56 -2.39 13.91
CA ARG A 108 -1.97 -3.77 13.62
C ARG A 108 -2.27 -3.95 12.14
N ILE A 109 -3.01 -3.04 11.52
CA ILE A 109 -3.36 -3.12 10.11
C ILE A 109 -2.20 -2.68 9.22
N ASN A 110 -1.68 -1.46 9.41
CA ASN A 110 -0.73 -0.88 8.47
C ASN A 110 0.66 -1.50 8.54
N TYR A 111 1.17 -1.78 9.76
CA TYR A 111 2.52 -2.33 9.94
C TYR A 111 2.52 -3.84 10.08
N PHE A 112 1.83 -4.39 11.08
CA PHE A 112 1.82 -5.84 11.28
C PHE A 112 1.15 -6.57 10.11
N GLY A 113 0.04 -6.05 9.55
CA GLY A 113 -0.56 -6.59 8.34
C GLY A 113 0.42 -6.65 7.17
N THR A 114 1.25 -5.60 6.98
CA THR A 114 2.33 -5.63 5.97
C THR A 114 3.34 -6.75 6.28
N THR A 115 3.80 -6.86 7.53
CA THR A 115 4.79 -7.89 7.90
C THR A 115 4.21 -9.30 7.80
N TYR A 116 2.94 -9.51 8.15
CA TYR A 116 2.26 -10.80 8.03
C TYR A 116 2.15 -11.24 6.58
N MET A 117 1.65 -10.37 5.70
CA MET A 117 1.54 -10.67 4.28
C MET A 117 2.89 -10.97 3.62
N VAL A 118 3.91 -10.17 3.92
CA VAL A 118 5.26 -10.40 3.40
C VAL A 118 5.80 -11.74 3.88
N ARG A 119 5.71 -12.03 5.18
CA ARG A 119 6.22 -13.28 5.77
C ARG A 119 5.46 -14.52 5.31
N ALA A 120 4.19 -14.41 4.98
CA ALA A 120 3.40 -15.52 4.47
C ALA A 120 3.81 -15.94 3.05
N VAL A 121 4.26 -15.01 2.19
CA VAL A 121 4.63 -15.34 0.80
C VAL A 121 6.14 -15.51 0.59
N LEU A 122 6.97 -14.80 1.34
CA LEU A 122 8.41 -14.70 1.11
C LEU A 122 9.16 -16.03 1.19
N PRO A 123 8.91 -16.95 2.16
CA PRO A 123 9.65 -18.21 2.25
C PRO A 123 9.52 -19.07 0.99
N ALA A 124 8.32 -19.19 0.43
CA ALA A 124 8.08 -19.93 -0.81
C ALA A 124 8.73 -19.26 -2.03
N MET A 125 8.76 -17.93 -2.08
CA MET A 125 9.47 -17.19 -3.13
C MET A 125 10.98 -17.40 -3.04
N LEU A 126 11.56 -17.35 -1.84
CA LEU A 126 13.00 -17.60 -1.60
C LEU A 126 13.40 -19.00 -1.99
N ALA A 127 12.61 -20.03 -1.63
CA ALA A 127 12.86 -21.41 -1.99
C ALA A 127 12.89 -21.62 -3.51
N ARG A 128 12.04 -20.91 -4.26
CA ARG A 128 12.01 -20.95 -5.73
C ARG A 128 13.00 -19.98 -6.40
N LYS A 129 13.65 -19.12 -5.61
CA LYS A 129 14.54 -18.03 -6.08
C LYS A 129 13.85 -17.11 -7.11
N THR A 130 12.56 -16.91 -6.96
CA THR A 130 11.75 -16.07 -7.85
C THR A 130 10.51 -15.56 -7.12
N GLY A 131 10.17 -14.32 -7.34
CA GLY A 131 8.99 -13.66 -6.77
C GLY A 131 9.19 -12.16 -6.68
N ARG A 132 8.08 -11.46 -6.50
CA ARG A 132 8.08 -10.01 -6.38
C ARG A 132 7.11 -9.55 -5.30
N ILE A 133 7.55 -8.60 -4.49
CA ILE A 133 6.75 -7.95 -3.46
C ILE A 133 6.70 -6.46 -3.75
N VAL A 134 5.50 -5.90 -3.80
CA VAL A 134 5.26 -4.45 -3.95
C VAL A 134 4.44 -4.01 -2.74
N ALA A 135 5.04 -3.29 -1.80
CA ALA A 135 4.35 -2.84 -0.60
C ALA A 135 4.17 -1.32 -0.58
N PHE A 136 2.98 -0.91 -0.18
CA PHE A 136 2.60 0.51 -0.09
C PHE A 136 2.96 1.09 1.28
N GLY A 137 4.12 1.76 1.33
CA GLY A 137 4.42 2.74 2.35
C GLY A 137 3.62 4.03 2.12
N SER A 138 4.24 5.15 2.30
CA SER A 138 3.67 6.48 1.99
C SER A 138 4.76 7.53 2.05
N ILE A 139 4.61 8.62 1.31
CA ILE A 139 5.39 9.83 1.54
C ILE A 139 5.14 10.40 2.94
N ALA A 140 3.97 10.16 3.53
CA ALA A 140 3.64 10.58 4.89
C ALA A 140 4.51 9.90 5.98
N GLY A 141 5.19 8.78 5.66
CA GLY A 141 6.22 8.21 6.53
C GLY A 141 7.52 9.04 6.60
N ILE A 142 7.65 10.07 5.75
CA ILE A 142 8.83 10.95 5.63
C ILE A 142 8.42 12.41 5.76
N ALA A 143 7.49 12.85 4.93
CA ALA A 143 6.94 14.21 4.91
C ALA A 143 5.74 14.30 5.86
N LEU A 144 6.05 14.48 7.14
CA LEU A 144 5.09 14.41 8.25
C LEU A 144 4.12 15.60 8.24
N VAL A 145 2.87 15.33 8.63
CA VAL A 145 1.77 16.31 8.67
C VAL A 145 1.05 16.21 10.01
N PRO A 146 0.67 17.35 10.66
CA PRO A 146 -0.18 17.35 11.86
C PRO A 146 -1.48 16.57 11.63
N LYS A 147 -2.09 16.08 12.70
CA LYS A 147 -3.30 15.26 12.70
C LYS A 147 -3.16 13.86 12.08
N MET A 148 -2.07 13.59 11.38
CA MET A 148 -1.74 12.28 10.82
C MET A 148 -0.61 11.56 11.56
N GLY A 149 -0.25 12.00 12.77
CA GLY A 149 0.93 11.51 13.48
C GLY A 149 0.98 9.98 13.65
N ALA A 150 -0.14 9.36 14.05
CA ALA A 150 -0.22 7.90 14.19
C ALA A 150 -0.09 7.18 12.84
N TYR A 151 -0.76 7.67 11.79
CA TYR A 151 -0.60 7.14 10.43
C TYR A 151 0.83 7.32 9.91
N CYS A 152 1.41 8.51 10.08
CA CYS A 152 2.81 8.80 9.70
C CYS A 152 3.78 7.81 10.37
N ALA A 153 3.59 7.52 11.65
CA ALA A 153 4.41 6.56 12.39
C ALA A 153 4.31 5.15 11.80
N THR A 154 3.09 4.67 11.49
CA THR A 154 2.92 3.35 10.86
C THR A 154 3.59 3.27 9.49
N LYS A 155 3.48 4.33 8.69
CA LYS A 155 4.07 4.35 7.34
C LYS A 155 5.60 4.55 7.37
N ALA A 156 6.13 5.24 8.37
CA ALA A 156 7.57 5.28 8.62
C ALA A 156 8.11 3.88 8.98
N ALA A 157 7.39 3.13 9.82
CA ALA A 157 7.74 1.75 10.15
C ALA A 157 7.71 0.82 8.93
N VAL A 158 6.68 0.92 8.08
CA VAL A 158 6.60 0.16 6.81
C VAL A 158 7.74 0.54 5.86
N ASN A 159 8.05 1.84 5.71
CA ASN A 159 9.13 2.30 4.86
C ASN A 159 10.46 1.69 5.31
N ALA A 160 10.78 1.77 6.60
CA ALA A 160 12.00 1.21 7.17
C ALA A 160 12.06 -0.32 7.01
N TYR A 161 10.97 -1.04 7.32
CA TYR A 161 10.89 -2.49 7.18
C TYR A 161 11.18 -2.94 5.75
N MET A 162 10.55 -2.31 4.77
CA MET A 162 10.73 -2.66 3.37
C MET A 162 12.13 -2.33 2.84
N GLU A 163 12.72 -1.22 3.27
CA GLU A 163 14.06 -0.82 2.88
C GLU A 163 15.13 -1.80 3.42
N VAL A 164 14.97 -2.26 4.67
CA VAL A 164 15.82 -3.30 5.26
C VAL A 164 15.64 -4.62 4.51
N LEU A 165 14.39 -5.07 4.32
CA LEU A 165 14.06 -6.31 3.61
C LEU A 165 14.67 -6.37 2.22
N GLN A 166 14.62 -5.28 1.44
CA GLN A 166 15.22 -5.18 0.10
C GLN A 166 16.71 -5.54 0.10
N ASN A 167 17.42 -5.10 1.13
CA ASN A 167 18.85 -5.37 1.27
C ASN A 167 19.13 -6.80 1.75
N GLU A 168 18.32 -7.34 2.67
CA GLU A 168 18.45 -8.72 3.16
C GLU A 168 18.21 -9.77 2.07
N ILE A 169 17.32 -9.52 1.10
CA ILE A 169 16.97 -10.47 0.04
C ILE A 169 17.65 -10.18 -1.31
N ARG A 170 18.57 -9.23 -1.37
CA ARG A 170 19.14 -8.68 -2.63
C ARG A 170 19.62 -9.76 -3.61
N ASP A 171 20.28 -10.79 -3.14
CA ASP A 171 20.89 -11.83 -3.97
C ASP A 171 20.06 -13.13 -4.01
N SER A 172 18.83 -13.09 -3.52
CA SER A 172 17.97 -14.27 -3.39
C SER A 172 17.22 -14.67 -4.66
N GLY A 173 17.19 -13.82 -5.67
CA GLY A 173 16.30 -13.96 -6.85
C GLY A 173 14.89 -13.39 -6.62
N VAL A 174 14.55 -12.96 -5.40
CA VAL A 174 13.29 -12.27 -5.08
C VAL A 174 13.51 -10.77 -5.07
N ARG A 175 12.55 -10.00 -5.57
CA ARG A 175 12.61 -8.53 -5.57
C ARG A 175 11.50 -7.93 -4.71
N ALA A 176 11.86 -6.93 -3.90
CA ALA A 176 10.91 -6.14 -3.13
C ALA A 176 10.96 -4.67 -3.55
N HIS A 177 9.79 -4.04 -3.65
CA HIS A 177 9.64 -2.63 -4.04
C HIS A 177 8.81 -1.92 -2.98
N LEU A 178 9.36 -0.83 -2.45
CA LEU A 178 8.63 0.10 -1.60
C LEU A 178 7.98 1.18 -2.46
N VAL A 179 6.68 1.37 -2.33
CA VAL A 179 5.95 2.44 -3.01
C VAL A 179 5.56 3.51 -1.99
N CYS A 180 5.99 4.76 -2.21
CA CYS A 180 5.69 5.90 -1.37
C CYS A 180 4.84 6.93 -2.14
N PRO A 181 3.50 6.72 -2.29
CA PRO A 181 2.64 7.64 -3.03
C PRO A 181 2.38 8.93 -2.24
N PRO A 182 2.02 10.04 -2.94
CA PRO A 182 1.46 11.23 -2.32
C PRO A 182 0.00 10.99 -1.91
N ALA A 183 -0.75 12.05 -1.57
CA ALA A 183 -2.19 11.98 -1.35
C ALA A 183 -2.91 11.68 -2.68
N VAL A 184 -3.55 10.51 -2.77
CA VAL A 184 -4.21 9.99 -3.98
C VAL A 184 -5.71 9.97 -3.77
N ASN A 185 -6.48 10.39 -4.76
CA ASN A 185 -7.95 10.43 -4.71
C ASN A 185 -8.57 9.02 -4.67
N THR A 186 -8.67 8.44 -3.48
CA THR A 186 -9.18 7.09 -3.22
C THR A 186 -10.03 7.09 -1.94
N ALA A 187 -10.75 5.99 -1.69
CA ALA A 187 -11.52 5.78 -0.45
C ALA A 187 -10.67 5.91 0.84
N LEU A 188 -9.35 5.76 0.75
CA LEU A 188 -8.46 5.97 1.89
C LEU A 188 -8.46 7.43 2.36
N ILE A 189 -8.54 8.40 1.44
CA ILE A 189 -8.70 9.83 1.77
C ILE A 189 -10.04 10.08 2.45
N ASP A 190 -11.10 9.39 2.06
CA ASP A 190 -12.42 9.58 2.66
C ASP A 190 -12.42 9.17 4.15
N GLN A 191 -11.60 8.20 4.56
CA GLN A 191 -11.41 7.86 5.99
C GLN A 191 -10.80 9.02 6.79
N SER A 192 -9.81 9.73 6.21
CA SER A 192 -9.25 10.93 6.84
C SER A 192 -10.29 12.04 6.92
N LEU A 193 -11.04 12.28 5.84
CA LEU A 193 -12.07 13.32 5.77
C LEU A 193 -13.26 13.05 6.71
N ALA A 194 -13.53 11.79 7.05
CA ALA A 194 -14.56 11.40 8.02
C ALA A 194 -14.13 11.62 9.49
N THR A 195 -12.90 12.05 9.72
CA THR A 195 -12.31 12.31 11.03
C THR A 195 -11.73 13.74 11.07
N ASP A 196 -10.77 14.03 11.93
CA ASP A 196 -10.14 15.38 12.02
C ASP A 196 -9.02 15.53 10.97
N SER A 197 -9.41 15.60 9.69
CA SER A 197 -8.47 15.68 8.57
C SER A 197 -7.58 16.92 8.60
N PRO A 198 -6.30 16.83 8.18
CA PRO A 198 -5.48 18.01 7.92
C PRO A 198 -6.13 18.95 6.91
N ARG A 199 -5.98 20.27 7.14
CA ARG A 199 -6.50 21.30 6.22
C ARG A 199 -5.93 21.13 4.79
N SER A 200 -4.67 20.74 4.69
CA SER A 200 -4.01 20.46 3.41
C SER A 200 -4.72 19.37 2.60
N ILE A 201 -5.21 18.31 3.23
CA ILE A 201 -6.00 17.25 2.56
C ILE A 201 -7.39 17.77 2.19
N ILE A 202 -8.07 18.48 3.09
CA ILE A 202 -9.39 19.07 2.84
C ILE A 202 -9.35 19.98 1.60
N GLU A 203 -8.37 20.90 1.56
CA GLU A 203 -8.20 21.83 0.46
C GLU A 203 -7.76 21.15 -0.85
N ALA A 204 -6.91 20.09 -0.77
CA ALA A 204 -6.55 19.31 -1.94
C ALA A 204 -7.76 18.57 -2.53
N ARG A 205 -8.66 18.03 -1.67
CA ARG A 205 -9.91 17.39 -2.12
C ARG A 205 -10.83 18.40 -2.79
N LYS A 206 -11.09 19.56 -2.14
CA LYS A 206 -11.97 20.61 -2.67
C LYS A 206 -11.48 21.19 -4.00
N SER A 207 -10.18 21.36 -4.14
CA SER A 207 -9.56 21.96 -5.34
C SER A 207 -9.21 20.95 -6.45
N GLY A 208 -9.53 19.65 -6.25
CA GLY A 208 -9.20 18.60 -7.21
C GLY A 208 -7.69 18.34 -7.39
N ARG A 209 -6.85 18.75 -6.41
CA ARG A 209 -5.38 18.56 -6.46
C ARG A 209 -4.89 17.22 -5.95
N LEU A 210 -5.79 16.36 -5.44
CA LEU A 210 -5.40 14.98 -5.13
C LEU A 210 -4.93 14.26 -6.39
N ALA A 211 -3.88 13.45 -6.26
CA ALA A 211 -3.33 12.72 -7.39
C ALA A 211 -4.35 11.73 -7.97
N ASP A 212 -4.36 11.61 -9.29
CA ASP A 212 -5.19 10.64 -10.02
C ASP A 212 -4.66 9.21 -9.80
N PRO A 213 -5.47 8.28 -9.25
CA PRO A 213 -5.03 6.93 -8.93
C PRO A 213 -4.56 6.15 -10.16
N GLU A 214 -5.14 6.35 -11.34
CA GLU A 214 -4.71 5.68 -12.57
C GLU A 214 -3.31 6.11 -13.01
N LYS A 215 -3.01 7.41 -12.90
CA LYS A 215 -1.67 7.95 -13.19
C LYS A 215 -0.64 7.47 -12.18
N ILE A 216 -1.02 7.39 -10.89
CA ILE A 216 -0.14 6.89 -9.83
C ILE A 216 0.17 5.41 -10.07
N VAL A 217 -0.84 4.57 -10.34
CA VAL A 217 -0.64 3.15 -10.66
C VAL A 217 0.27 2.98 -11.88
N SER A 218 0.06 3.77 -12.94
CA SER A 218 0.93 3.73 -14.13
C SER A 218 2.39 4.09 -13.80
N ALA A 219 2.62 5.03 -12.89
CA ALA A 219 3.97 5.39 -12.44
C ALA A 219 4.60 4.27 -11.59
N ILE A 220 3.80 3.60 -10.75
CA ILE A 220 4.23 2.43 -9.97
C ILE A 220 4.64 1.29 -10.91
N GLU A 221 3.81 0.93 -11.87
CA GLU A 221 4.13 -0.12 -12.86
C GLU A 221 5.42 0.16 -13.62
N LYS A 222 5.65 1.42 -14.02
CA LYS A 222 6.91 1.86 -14.65
C LYS A 222 8.11 1.73 -13.70
N GLY A 223 7.91 2.05 -12.42
CA GLY A 223 8.94 1.92 -11.39
C GLY A 223 9.33 0.46 -11.15
N VAL A 224 8.35 -0.42 -11.01
CA VAL A 224 8.53 -1.87 -10.87
C VAL A 224 9.20 -2.47 -12.12
N ALA A 225 8.78 -2.06 -13.32
CA ALA A 225 9.38 -2.52 -14.58
C ALA A 225 10.83 -2.08 -14.77
N LYS A 226 11.26 -1.01 -14.10
CA LYS A 226 12.64 -0.52 -14.05
C LYS A 226 13.42 -1.06 -12.84
N ASP A 227 12.85 -1.98 -12.13
CA ASP A 227 13.41 -2.63 -10.93
C ASP A 227 13.89 -1.65 -9.85
N ARG A 228 13.14 -0.57 -9.61
CA ARG A 228 13.47 0.43 -8.59
C ARG A 228 13.13 -0.10 -7.21
N ASP A 229 14.05 -0.02 -6.28
CA ASP A 229 13.84 -0.40 -4.88
C ASP A 229 12.77 0.48 -4.24
N ILE A 230 12.89 1.82 -4.38
CA ILE A 230 11.91 2.78 -3.86
C ILE A 230 11.27 3.55 -5.03
N ILE A 231 9.94 3.59 -5.03
CA ILE A 231 9.14 4.26 -6.06
C ILE A 231 8.40 5.43 -5.43
N TYR A 232 8.74 6.64 -5.85
CA TYR A 232 8.05 7.89 -5.49
C TYR A 232 7.22 8.36 -6.68
N PRO A 233 5.95 7.94 -6.80
CA PRO A 233 5.12 8.34 -7.94
C PRO A 233 4.61 9.77 -7.78
N GLY A 234 4.32 10.44 -8.90
CA GLY A 234 3.82 11.81 -8.92
C GLY A 234 4.78 12.80 -8.25
N GLU A 235 4.25 13.66 -7.40
CA GLU A 235 4.99 14.69 -6.67
C GLU A 235 5.75 14.17 -5.43
N ALA A 236 5.57 12.90 -5.07
CA ALA A 236 6.14 12.34 -3.84
C ALA A 236 7.67 12.52 -3.74
N ARG A 237 8.39 12.43 -4.87
CA ARG A 237 9.83 12.65 -4.90
C ARG A 237 10.22 14.09 -4.53
N LEU A 238 9.44 15.07 -4.96
CA LEU A 238 9.67 16.47 -4.62
C LEU A 238 9.44 16.70 -3.12
N LEU A 239 8.35 16.17 -2.57
CA LEU A 239 8.03 16.24 -1.14
C LEU A 239 9.12 15.59 -0.29
N TYR A 240 9.63 14.42 -0.73
CA TYR A 240 10.75 13.74 -0.10
C TYR A 240 11.98 14.65 -0.04
N LEU A 241 12.42 15.19 -1.18
CA LEU A 241 13.61 16.04 -1.27
C LEU A 241 13.44 17.30 -0.43
N TRP A 242 12.28 17.95 -0.49
CA TRP A 242 12.02 19.14 0.30
C TRP A 242 12.10 18.84 1.81
N ARG A 243 11.44 17.79 2.28
CA ARG A 243 11.50 17.40 3.69
C ARG A 243 12.90 16.99 4.15
N ALA A 244 13.66 16.28 3.32
CA ALA A 244 14.99 15.81 3.64
C ALA A 244 16.03 16.96 3.68
N LEU A 245 15.99 17.89 2.72
CA LEU A 245 16.97 18.95 2.59
C LEU A 245 16.65 20.18 3.44
N LEU A 246 15.38 20.49 3.62
CA LEU A 246 14.92 21.72 4.29
C LEU A 246 13.89 21.43 5.39
N PRO A 247 14.23 20.64 6.44
CA PRO A 247 13.24 20.17 7.44
C PRO A 247 12.61 21.30 8.25
N ARG A 248 13.34 22.37 8.53
CA ARG A 248 12.80 23.55 9.25
C ARG A 248 11.81 24.33 8.39
N LEU A 249 12.10 24.49 7.10
CA LEU A 249 11.22 25.18 6.16
C LEU A 249 9.96 24.34 5.92
N TRP A 250 10.09 22.99 5.80
CA TRP A 250 8.96 22.08 5.75
C TRP A 250 7.97 22.35 6.87
N TRP A 251 8.41 22.29 8.13
CA TRP A 251 7.55 22.53 9.28
C TRP A 251 6.96 23.93 9.30
N LYS A 252 7.73 24.96 8.95
CA LYS A 252 7.21 26.32 8.86
C LYS A 252 6.06 26.42 7.85
N THR A 253 6.20 25.80 6.69
CA THR A 253 5.18 25.82 5.64
C THR A 253 3.96 24.99 6.04
N VAL A 254 4.16 23.75 6.50
CA VAL A 254 3.07 22.88 6.93
C VAL A 254 2.24 23.54 8.04
N MET A 255 2.89 24.09 9.08
CA MET A 255 2.19 24.77 10.18
C MET A 255 1.52 26.06 9.75
N HIS A 256 2.00 26.72 8.71
CA HIS A 256 1.31 27.88 8.14
C HIS A 256 0.00 27.48 7.44
N PHE A 257 0.01 26.35 6.73
CA PHE A 257 -1.18 25.82 6.05
C PHE A 257 -2.23 25.23 6.99
N GLU A 258 -1.79 24.62 8.10
CA GLU A 258 -2.69 23.94 9.05
C GLU A 258 -3.33 24.92 10.07
N LYS A 259 -2.89 26.18 10.13
CA LYS A 259 -3.55 27.25 10.89
C LYS A 259 -4.74 27.81 10.10
#